data_e1c08b9d5fca1bc8c8b5c1db0dc47548
#
_entry.id   e1c08b9d5fca1bc8c8b5c1db0dc47548
#
_cell.length_a   1.000
_cell.length_b   1.000
_cell.length_c   1.000
_cell.angle_alpha   90.00
_cell.angle_beta   90.00
_cell.angle_gamma   90.00
#
_symmetry.space_group_name_H-M   'P 1'
#
loop_
_entity.id
_entity.type
_entity.pdbx_description
1 polymer ?
#
loop_
_entity_poly.entity_id
_entity_poly.type
_entity_poly.pdbx_seq_one_letter_code
_entity_poly.pdbx_strand_id
1 'polypeptide(L)'
;MEFYKAVCAKYKVKINSHVVEVLQRTTATENVTLTITGNHRLRPVQRLDDDDIRMLVQCLQIKQGLTGLDLKFNNITDEGVIYLAELLQKENSSLSCLDLMFNDILTDGAKILCSSLQGNRTLLSLRLSGNKIGNKGGMHLAKMLQENDTLQELELADCDLGIQSIIALIISMKSHKTLHRVDLSRPLLFSHLEEWAVHCTDMLVVNCIMVELHLAKMGMTDTGMQRLAEGLRLNRSLRYLDVRCNRVTRDGIRYLAEVLKQNPTLEIIDLSSNRIEGEGAKYLSEAITCPGCSVKELSVTRNNIKAEGLLALTQAMTANKTLTHIYVWGNHKDEPVCKAFRDLLSSGRLLPQHTDVSAYEVDGHIYLAEVFNALRRHYRTDSSGTNDTYNSLLGDRLKPTAST
;
A
#
# COMPACT_ATOMS: atom_id res chain seq x y z
N MET A 1 -8.67 -30.41 9.84
CA MET A 1 -9.73 -30.04 10.80
C MET A 1 -9.72 -30.92 12.05
N GLU A 2 -9.87 -32.24 11.95
CA GLU A 2 -9.89 -33.16 13.14
C GLU A 2 -8.61 -33.04 13.98
N PHE A 3 -7.46 -32.86 13.32
CA PHE A 3 -6.21 -32.65 14.03
C PHE A 3 -6.20 -31.37 14.87
N TYR A 4 -6.76 -30.25 14.36
CA TYR A 4 -6.90 -29.00 15.12
C TYR A 4 -7.75 -29.19 16.38
N LYS A 5 -8.90 -29.87 16.25
CA LYS A 5 -9.75 -30.18 17.40
C LYS A 5 -9.05 -31.08 18.44
N ALA A 6 -8.28 -32.06 17.97
CA ALA A 6 -7.50 -32.92 18.85
C ALA A 6 -6.39 -32.15 19.57
N VAL A 7 -5.72 -31.22 18.89
CA VAL A 7 -4.71 -30.34 19.50
C VAL A 7 -5.37 -29.44 20.56
N CYS A 8 -6.48 -28.79 20.25
CA CYS A 8 -7.21 -27.96 21.22
C CYS A 8 -7.66 -28.77 22.45
N ALA A 9 -8.15 -30.00 22.26
CA ALA A 9 -8.54 -30.87 23.35
C ALA A 9 -7.34 -31.27 24.24
N LYS A 10 -6.17 -31.58 23.63
CA LYS A 10 -4.93 -31.91 24.34
C LYS A 10 -4.46 -30.79 25.23
N TYR A 11 -4.51 -29.54 24.75
CA TYR A 11 -4.06 -28.36 25.50
C TYR A 11 -5.18 -27.69 26.31
N LYS A 12 -6.41 -28.23 26.29
CA LYS A 12 -7.60 -27.70 26.98
C LYS A 12 -7.96 -26.26 26.56
N VAL A 13 -7.68 -25.93 25.30
CA VAL A 13 -8.03 -24.63 24.70
C VAL A 13 -9.41 -24.76 24.02
N LYS A 14 -10.21 -23.71 24.14
CA LYS A 14 -11.52 -23.64 23.49
C LYS A 14 -11.34 -23.62 21.96
N ILE A 15 -12.12 -24.45 21.28
CA ILE A 15 -12.08 -24.52 19.81
C ILE A 15 -12.60 -23.20 19.22
N ASN A 16 -11.79 -22.54 18.39
CA ASN A 16 -12.19 -21.37 17.63
C ASN A 16 -12.98 -21.82 16.38
N SER A 17 -14.25 -21.41 16.32
CA SER A 17 -15.16 -21.82 15.24
C SER A 17 -14.75 -21.27 13.88
N HIS A 18 -14.14 -20.09 13.84
CA HIS A 18 -13.65 -19.47 12.60
C HIS A 18 -12.48 -20.26 12.00
N VAL A 19 -11.54 -20.71 12.83
CA VAL A 19 -10.43 -21.58 12.40
C VAL A 19 -10.97 -22.89 11.82
N VAL A 20 -11.93 -23.52 12.50
CA VAL A 20 -12.56 -24.77 12.02
C VAL A 20 -13.18 -24.57 10.64
N GLU A 21 -13.94 -23.50 10.46
CA GLU A 21 -14.61 -23.19 9.19
C GLU A 21 -13.61 -23.00 8.05
N VAL A 22 -12.54 -22.24 8.28
CA VAL A 22 -11.51 -22.00 7.27
C VAL A 22 -10.78 -23.31 6.93
N LEU A 23 -10.38 -24.09 7.93
CA LEU A 23 -9.71 -25.38 7.71
C LEU A 23 -10.59 -26.40 6.97
N GLN A 24 -11.91 -26.35 7.14
CA GLN A 24 -12.85 -27.20 6.39
C GLN A 24 -12.93 -26.84 4.92
N ARG A 25 -12.87 -25.56 4.60
CA ARG A 25 -12.95 -25.05 3.22
C ARG A 25 -11.63 -25.16 2.46
N THR A 26 -10.52 -25.29 3.19
CA THR A 26 -9.20 -25.34 2.59
C THR A 26 -8.92 -26.76 2.08
N THR A 27 -8.96 -26.95 0.77
CA THR A 27 -8.59 -28.22 0.13
C THR A 27 -7.07 -28.43 0.19
N ALA A 28 -6.64 -29.69 0.21
CA ALA A 28 -5.22 -30.04 0.21
C ALA A 28 -4.62 -29.88 -1.21
N THR A 29 -4.44 -28.64 -1.63
CA THR A 29 -3.74 -28.27 -2.87
C THR A 29 -2.34 -27.75 -2.54
N GLU A 30 -1.42 -27.85 -3.47
CA GLU A 30 -0.12 -27.18 -3.37
C GLU A 30 -0.32 -25.65 -3.41
N ASN A 31 0.52 -24.88 -2.73
CA ASN A 31 0.52 -23.41 -2.69
C ASN A 31 -0.74 -22.79 -2.05
N VAL A 32 -1.04 -23.18 -0.82
CA VAL A 32 -2.23 -22.73 -0.09
C VAL A 32 -1.92 -21.42 0.67
N THR A 33 -2.77 -20.41 0.46
CA THR A 33 -2.88 -19.26 1.37
C THR A 33 -4.03 -19.49 2.33
N LEU A 34 -3.73 -19.49 3.62
CA LEU A 34 -4.74 -19.62 4.68
C LEU A 34 -5.14 -18.22 5.15
N THR A 35 -6.42 -17.87 4.93
CA THR A 35 -6.97 -16.56 5.29
C THR A 35 -7.92 -16.69 6.47
N ILE A 36 -7.48 -16.25 7.66
CA ILE A 36 -8.26 -16.27 8.91
C ILE A 36 -8.32 -14.84 9.47
N THR A 37 -9.03 -13.97 8.77
CA THR A 37 -9.13 -12.56 9.14
C THR A 37 -10.19 -12.34 10.21
N GLY A 38 -9.88 -11.56 11.25
CA GLY A 38 -10.79 -11.21 12.35
C GLY A 38 -11.85 -10.17 12.00
N ASN A 39 -11.92 -9.77 10.74
CA ASN A 39 -12.88 -8.78 10.24
C ASN A 39 -13.60 -9.32 8.99
N HIS A 40 -14.85 -9.71 9.16
CA HIS A 40 -15.69 -10.15 8.06
C HIS A 40 -16.85 -9.17 7.88
N ARG A 41 -17.04 -8.63 6.68
CA ARG A 41 -18.00 -7.53 6.41
C ARG A 41 -19.47 -7.91 6.64
N LEU A 42 -19.82 -9.17 6.45
CA LEU A 42 -21.21 -9.63 6.44
C LEU A 42 -21.64 -10.35 7.72
N ARG A 43 -20.70 -10.74 8.57
CA ARG A 43 -20.98 -11.48 9.80
C ARG A 43 -19.89 -11.24 10.84
N PRO A 44 -20.21 -11.25 12.13
CA PRO A 44 -19.19 -11.29 13.18
C PRO A 44 -18.44 -12.62 13.11
N VAL A 45 -17.11 -12.56 13.24
CA VAL A 45 -16.24 -13.73 13.36
C VAL A 45 -15.52 -13.67 14.69
N GLN A 46 -15.17 -14.83 15.24
CA GLN A 46 -14.33 -14.92 16.43
C GLN A 46 -12.89 -14.58 16.03
N ARG A 47 -12.36 -13.48 16.59
CA ARG A 47 -10.95 -13.12 16.40
C ARG A 47 -10.06 -14.14 17.07
N LEU A 48 -8.89 -14.37 16.46
CA LEU A 48 -7.87 -15.23 17.04
C LEU A 48 -7.12 -14.48 18.14
N ASP A 49 -6.85 -15.18 19.23
CA ASP A 49 -5.91 -14.79 20.27
C ASP A 49 -4.61 -15.64 20.21
N ASP A 50 -3.73 -15.45 21.17
CA ASP A 50 -2.41 -16.12 21.21
C ASP A 50 -2.53 -17.63 21.41
N ASP A 51 -3.52 -18.10 22.18
CA ASP A 51 -3.80 -19.53 22.33
C ASP A 51 -4.29 -20.15 21.02
N ASP A 52 -5.15 -19.44 20.28
CA ASP A 52 -5.60 -19.87 18.95
C ASP A 52 -4.40 -20.00 17.99
N ILE A 53 -3.47 -19.03 18.00
CA ILE A 53 -2.25 -19.06 17.18
C ILE A 53 -1.36 -20.24 17.57
N ARG A 54 -1.18 -20.50 18.86
CA ARG A 54 -0.43 -21.65 19.34
C ARG A 54 -0.99 -22.96 18.78
N MET A 55 -2.31 -23.15 18.86
CA MET A 55 -2.97 -24.36 18.35
C MET A 55 -2.90 -24.46 16.83
N LEU A 56 -3.07 -23.34 16.14
CA LEU A 56 -2.98 -23.26 14.68
C LEU A 56 -1.57 -23.62 14.19
N VAL A 57 -0.52 -23.03 14.78
CA VAL A 57 0.88 -23.31 14.40
C VAL A 57 1.22 -24.78 14.58
N GLN A 58 0.81 -25.43 15.66
CA GLN A 58 1.00 -26.89 15.84
C GLN A 58 0.36 -27.70 14.68
N CYS A 59 -0.76 -27.23 14.14
CA CYS A 59 -1.39 -27.85 12.98
C CYS A 59 -0.64 -27.57 11.68
N LEU A 60 -0.11 -26.35 11.52
CA LEU A 60 0.59 -25.92 10.32
C LEU A 60 2.00 -26.50 10.20
N GLN A 61 2.63 -26.84 11.32
CA GLN A 61 3.94 -27.51 11.33
C GLN A 61 3.94 -28.85 10.58
N ILE A 62 2.82 -29.53 10.48
CA ILE A 62 2.68 -30.82 9.80
C ILE A 62 2.23 -30.65 8.34
N LYS A 63 1.60 -29.50 8.02
CA LYS A 63 1.05 -29.23 6.68
C LYS A 63 2.18 -28.81 5.73
N GLN A 64 2.30 -29.47 4.60
CA GLN A 64 3.15 -29.05 3.49
C GLN A 64 2.38 -28.13 2.54
N GLY A 65 3.10 -27.26 1.82
CA GLY A 65 2.50 -26.40 0.78
C GLY A 65 1.77 -25.16 1.28
N LEU A 66 1.97 -24.75 2.56
CA LEU A 66 1.47 -23.46 3.05
C LEU A 66 2.38 -22.34 2.56
N THR A 67 1.90 -21.52 1.63
CA THR A 67 2.68 -20.40 1.07
C THR A 67 2.26 -19.04 1.61
N GLY A 68 1.03 -18.90 2.09
CA GLY A 68 0.53 -17.65 2.64
C GLY A 68 -0.27 -17.84 3.94
N LEU A 69 -0.12 -16.90 4.86
CA LEU A 69 -0.88 -16.86 6.11
C LEU A 69 -1.37 -15.42 6.35
N ASP A 70 -2.67 -15.21 6.16
CA ASP A 70 -3.36 -13.94 6.40
C ASP A 70 -4.12 -14.01 7.72
N LEU A 71 -3.59 -13.31 8.74
CA LEU A 71 -4.09 -13.24 10.11
C LEU A 71 -4.47 -11.81 10.53
N LYS A 72 -4.73 -10.93 9.58
CA LYS A 72 -5.04 -9.52 9.88
C LYS A 72 -6.35 -9.36 10.67
N PHE A 73 -6.45 -8.25 11.41
CA PHE A 73 -7.62 -7.88 12.24
C PHE A 73 -7.95 -8.87 13.36
N ASN A 74 -6.95 -9.55 13.93
CA ASN A 74 -7.08 -10.41 15.09
C ASN A 74 -6.55 -9.74 16.38
N ASN A 75 -6.44 -10.47 17.46
CA ASN A 75 -5.95 -9.99 18.76
C ASN A 75 -4.61 -10.67 19.11
N ILE A 76 -3.74 -10.81 18.12
CA ILE A 76 -2.43 -11.46 18.29
C ILE A 76 -1.48 -10.47 18.95
N THR A 77 -0.89 -10.88 20.08
CA THR A 77 0.11 -10.10 20.81
C THR A 77 1.53 -10.62 20.58
N ASP A 78 2.49 -10.08 21.32
CA ASP A 78 3.88 -10.54 21.28
C ASP A 78 4.01 -12.04 21.66
N GLU A 79 3.11 -12.58 22.49
CA GLU A 79 3.07 -14.01 22.81
C GLU A 79 2.72 -14.88 21.60
N GLY A 80 1.69 -14.51 20.85
CA GLY A 80 1.31 -15.22 19.63
C GLY A 80 2.42 -15.21 18.57
N VAL A 81 3.18 -14.12 18.52
CA VAL A 81 4.34 -13.98 17.64
C VAL A 81 5.43 -15.02 17.93
N ILE A 82 5.63 -15.46 19.18
CA ILE A 82 6.60 -16.49 19.52
C ILE A 82 6.32 -17.77 18.71
N TYR A 83 5.07 -18.19 18.65
CA TYR A 83 4.68 -19.39 17.91
C TYR A 83 4.82 -19.21 16.38
N LEU A 84 4.50 -18.03 15.86
CA LEU A 84 4.70 -17.71 14.44
C LEU A 84 6.20 -17.72 14.07
N ALA A 85 7.05 -17.26 14.97
CA ALA A 85 8.50 -17.30 14.79
C ALA A 85 9.04 -18.74 14.69
N GLU A 86 8.49 -19.69 15.45
CA GLU A 86 8.82 -21.12 15.32
C GLU A 86 8.47 -21.64 13.90
N LEU A 87 7.35 -21.21 13.34
CA LEU A 87 6.95 -21.57 11.98
C LEU A 87 7.91 -21.02 10.92
N LEU A 88 8.41 -19.79 11.12
CA LEU A 88 9.35 -19.15 10.21
C LEU A 88 10.77 -19.77 10.27
N GLN A 89 11.17 -20.32 11.41
CA GLN A 89 12.49 -20.94 11.62
C GLN A 89 12.55 -22.39 11.14
N LYS A 90 11.42 -22.98 10.77
CA LYS A 90 11.36 -24.37 10.31
C LYS A 90 12.17 -24.54 9.02
N GLU A 91 13.07 -25.55 8.98
CA GLU A 91 14.00 -25.81 7.85
C GLU A 91 13.31 -25.97 6.49
N ASN A 92 12.10 -26.53 6.46
CA ASN A 92 11.31 -26.75 5.25
C ASN A 92 10.07 -25.85 5.20
N SER A 93 10.14 -24.62 5.73
CA SER A 93 9.06 -23.66 5.60
C SER A 93 8.88 -23.29 4.13
N SER A 94 7.64 -23.31 3.64
CA SER A 94 7.27 -22.79 2.31
C SER A 94 6.56 -21.44 2.41
N LEU A 95 6.45 -20.87 3.62
CA LEU A 95 5.72 -19.63 3.87
C LEU A 95 6.44 -18.45 3.23
N SER A 96 5.82 -17.86 2.21
CA SER A 96 6.33 -16.72 1.46
C SER A 96 5.62 -15.40 1.80
N CYS A 97 4.40 -15.47 2.36
CA CYS A 97 3.62 -14.29 2.73
C CYS A 97 3.05 -14.44 4.14
N LEU A 98 3.29 -13.44 5.00
CA LEU A 98 2.72 -13.34 6.35
C LEU A 98 2.09 -11.97 6.54
N ASP A 99 0.76 -11.96 6.67
CA ASP A 99 -0.03 -10.75 6.91
C ASP A 99 -0.53 -10.72 8.36
N LEU A 100 0.03 -9.82 9.16
CA LEU A 100 -0.28 -9.60 10.57
C LEU A 100 -0.86 -8.19 10.82
N MET A 101 -1.36 -7.51 9.79
CA MET A 101 -1.89 -6.16 9.92
C MET A 101 -3.02 -6.07 10.95
N PHE A 102 -3.08 -4.95 11.66
CA PHE A 102 -4.13 -4.65 12.63
C PHE A 102 -4.29 -5.75 13.70
N ASN A 103 -3.20 -6.09 14.35
CA ASN A 103 -3.11 -6.90 15.56
C ASN A 103 -2.55 -6.05 16.72
N ASP A 104 -2.23 -6.68 17.83
CA ASP A 104 -1.75 -6.03 19.05
C ASP A 104 -0.25 -6.29 19.30
N ILE A 105 0.54 -6.41 18.22
CA ILE A 105 1.99 -6.67 18.26
C ILE A 105 2.72 -5.39 18.65
N LEU A 106 3.61 -5.50 19.64
CA LEU A 106 4.43 -4.41 20.18
C LEU A 106 5.91 -4.59 19.79
N THR A 107 6.77 -3.92 20.55
CA THR A 107 8.23 -3.91 20.32
C THR A 107 8.88 -5.29 20.45
N ASP A 108 8.48 -6.08 21.45
CA ASP A 108 9.09 -7.39 21.69
C ASP A 108 8.67 -8.41 20.65
N GLY A 109 7.43 -8.39 20.19
CA GLY A 109 6.97 -9.20 19.05
C GLY A 109 7.72 -8.86 17.77
N ALA A 110 7.91 -7.57 17.46
CA ALA A 110 8.71 -7.15 16.33
C ALA A 110 10.16 -7.65 16.43
N LYS A 111 10.78 -7.59 17.61
CA LYS A 111 12.12 -8.12 17.85
C LYS A 111 12.20 -9.62 17.62
N ILE A 112 11.21 -10.39 18.08
CA ILE A 112 11.13 -11.85 17.89
C ILE A 112 11.02 -12.18 16.39
N LEU A 113 10.12 -11.50 15.65
CA LEU A 113 10.00 -11.66 14.19
C LEU A 113 11.33 -11.37 13.48
N CYS A 114 11.98 -10.26 13.82
CA CYS A 114 13.27 -9.89 13.24
C CYS A 114 14.33 -10.98 13.46
N SER A 115 14.40 -11.54 14.66
CA SER A 115 15.34 -12.59 14.98
C SER A 115 15.09 -13.88 14.16
N SER A 116 13.82 -14.23 13.94
CA SER A 116 13.46 -15.38 13.12
C SER A 116 13.71 -15.16 11.63
N LEU A 117 13.65 -13.90 11.17
CA LEU A 117 13.85 -13.55 9.77
C LEU A 117 15.32 -13.42 9.36
N GLN A 118 16.26 -13.25 10.27
CA GLN A 118 17.69 -13.17 9.94
C GLN A 118 18.18 -14.40 9.16
N GLY A 119 17.76 -15.60 9.57
CA GLY A 119 18.08 -16.86 8.89
C GLY A 119 17.05 -17.34 7.88
N ASN A 120 15.89 -16.71 7.81
CA ASN A 120 14.80 -17.15 6.93
C ASN A 120 15.11 -16.80 5.46
N ARG A 121 14.90 -17.76 4.56
CA ARG A 121 15.11 -17.63 3.11
C ARG A 121 13.86 -17.90 2.28
N THR A 122 12.67 -17.84 2.91
CA THR A 122 11.41 -18.20 2.25
C THR A 122 10.39 -17.06 2.28
N LEU A 123 10.38 -16.22 3.33
CA LEU A 123 9.41 -15.15 3.45
C LEU A 123 9.76 -13.99 2.50
N LEU A 124 8.85 -13.70 1.58
CA LEU A 124 8.97 -12.64 0.59
C LEU A 124 8.17 -11.39 0.98
N SER A 125 7.04 -11.56 1.68
CA SER A 125 6.16 -10.46 2.07
C SER A 125 5.83 -10.53 3.57
N LEU A 126 6.11 -9.44 4.28
CA LEU A 126 5.75 -9.23 5.68
C LEU A 126 4.91 -7.95 5.82
N ARG A 127 3.70 -8.09 6.32
CA ARG A 127 2.77 -6.98 6.53
C ARG A 127 2.44 -6.83 8.00
N LEU A 128 2.83 -5.69 8.58
CA LEU A 128 2.70 -5.38 10.00
C LEU A 128 1.90 -4.10 10.26
N SER A 129 1.37 -3.46 9.22
CA SER A 129 0.67 -2.17 9.34
C SER A 129 -0.44 -2.20 10.39
N GLY A 130 -0.56 -1.13 11.18
CA GLY A 130 -1.57 -1.00 12.22
C GLY A 130 -1.24 -1.71 13.53
N ASN A 131 0.01 -2.18 13.72
CA ASN A 131 0.52 -2.68 15.02
C ASN A 131 1.33 -1.58 15.73
N LYS A 132 1.38 -1.59 17.07
CA LYS A 132 2.09 -0.57 17.85
C LYS A 132 3.55 -0.95 18.11
N ILE A 133 4.29 -1.22 17.03
CA ILE A 133 5.68 -1.69 17.09
C ILE A 133 6.63 -0.66 17.73
N GLY A 134 6.37 0.62 17.49
CA GLY A 134 7.12 1.73 18.05
C GLY A 134 8.53 1.91 17.47
N ASN A 135 9.21 2.97 17.91
CA ASN A 135 10.53 3.33 17.39
C ASN A 135 11.58 2.23 17.60
N LYS A 136 11.59 1.57 18.76
CA LYS A 136 12.55 0.48 19.05
C LYS A 136 12.31 -0.75 18.17
N GLY A 137 11.04 -1.13 17.95
CA GLY A 137 10.70 -2.23 17.03
C GLY A 137 11.11 -1.93 15.60
N GLY A 138 10.90 -0.68 15.14
CA GLY A 138 11.38 -0.23 13.83
C GLY A 138 12.91 -0.29 13.70
N MET A 139 13.66 -0.03 14.76
CA MET A 139 15.13 -0.21 14.77
C MET A 139 15.54 -1.69 14.65
N HIS A 140 14.78 -2.62 15.24
CA HIS A 140 15.02 -4.06 15.05
C HIS A 140 14.76 -4.48 13.61
N LEU A 141 13.70 -3.95 12.97
CA LEU A 141 13.41 -4.17 11.56
C LEU A 141 14.52 -3.62 10.65
N ALA A 142 15.00 -2.42 10.90
CA ALA A 142 16.12 -1.83 10.15
C ALA A 142 17.40 -2.68 10.25
N LYS A 143 17.70 -3.22 11.44
CA LYS A 143 18.82 -4.15 11.62
C LYS A 143 18.61 -5.46 10.85
N MET A 144 17.41 -6.03 10.94
CA MET A 144 17.06 -7.26 10.23
C MET A 144 17.25 -7.11 8.72
N LEU A 145 16.83 -5.98 8.14
CA LEU A 145 17.00 -5.70 6.70
C LEU A 145 18.46 -5.62 6.25
N GLN A 146 19.42 -5.37 7.13
CA GLN A 146 20.85 -5.41 6.78
C GLN A 146 21.40 -6.84 6.59
N GLU A 147 20.71 -7.82 7.13
CA GLU A 147 21.15 -9.24 7.16
C GLU A 147 20.24 -10.14 6.29
N ASN A 148 18.96 -9.77 6.13
CA ASN A 148 18.01 -10.53 5.30
C ASN A 148 18.07 -10.03 3.85
N ASP A 149 18.30 -10.95 2.92
CA ASP A 149 18.37 -10.70 1.48
C ASP A 149 17.25 -11.45 0.70
N THR A 150 16.15 -11.77 1.37
CA THR A 150 15.03 -12.53 0.80
C THR A 150 13.75 -11.70 0.72
N LEU A 151 13.49 -10.86 1.71
CA LEU A 151 12.26 -10.08 1.80
C LEU A 151 12.14 -9.11 0.62
N GLN A 152 10.96 -9.11 -0.01
CA GLN A 152 10.64 -8.29 -1.18
C GLN A 152 9.61 -7.19 -0.87
N GLU A 153 8.78 -7.40 0.14
CA GLU A 153 7.72 -6.48 0.56
C GLU A 153 7.71 -6.33 2.07
N LEU A 154 7.64 -5.07 2.55
CA LEU A 154 7.51 -4.73 3.96
C LEU A 154 6.51 -3.60 4.16
N GLU A 155 5.38 -3.88 4.84
CA GLU A 155 4.37 -2.88 5.17
C GLU A 155 4.40 -2.54 6.65
N LEU A 156 4.68 -1.26 6.96
CA LEU A 156 4.84 -0.71 8.30
C LEU A 156 3.99 0.56 8.52
N ALA A 157 2.94 0.75 7.73
CA ALA A 157 2.07 1.91 7.89
C ALA A 157 1.37 1.89 9.26
N ASP A 158 1.26 3.07 9.90
CA ASP A 158 0.55 3.19 11.19
C ASP A 158 1.12 2.28 12.30
N CYS A 159 2.45 2.15 12.37
CA CYS A 159 3.17 1.29 13.33
C CYS A 159 3.84 2.06 14.48
N ASP A 160 3.42 3.28 14.74
CA ASP A 160 4.00 4.18 15.76
C ASP A 160 5.53 4.38 15.61
N LEU A 161 6.03 4.33 14.36
CA LEU A 161 7.45 4.52 14.08
C LEU A 161 7.88 5.97 14.32
N GLY A 162 8.99 6.16 15.02
CA GLY A 162 9.59 7.49 15.22
C GLY A 162 10.60 7.83 14.12
N ILE A 163 11.11 9.08 14.16
CA ILE A 163 12.05 9.59 13.16
C ILE A 163 13.33 8.73 13.06
N GLN A 164 13.86 8.25 14.17
CA GLN A 164 15.09 7.45 14.18
C GLN A 164 14.92 6.13 13.44
N SER A 165 13.81 5.42 13.69
CA SER A 165 13.53 4.15 13.00
C SER A 165 13.21 4.36 11.51
N ILE A 166 12.51 5.43 11.16
CA ILE A 166 12.27 5.80 9.74
C ILE A 166 13.60 6.02 9.02
N ILE A 167 14.50 6.82 9.58
CA ILE A 167 15.83 7.07 9.00
C ILE A 167 16.62 5.75 8.91
N ALA A 168 16.65 4.95 9.97
CA ALA A 168 17.38 3.68 9.98
C ALA A 168 16.84 2.69 8.92
N LEU A 169 15.52 2.59 8.74
CA LEU A 169 14.89 1.79 7.70
C LEU A 169 15.29 2.29 6.30
N ILE A 170 15.23 3.60 6.05
CA ILE A 170 15.62 4.18 4.76
C ILE A 170 17.10 3.90 4.46
N ILE A 171 17.98 4.04 5.46
CA ILE A 171 19.42 3.75 5.29
C ILE A 171 19.63 2.25 4.97
N SER A 172 18.93 1.34 5.65
CA SER A 172 19.07 -0.09 5.38
C SER A 172 18.57 -0.48 3.98
N MET A 173 17.57 0.22 3.44
CA MET A 173 17.09 0.02 2.07
C MET A 173 18.09 0.44 0.99
N LYS A 174 19.04 1.34 1.29
CA LYS A 174 19.97 1.89 0.30
C LYS A 174 20.76 0.82 -0.47
N SER A 175 21.20 -0.23 0.22
CA SER A 175 21.98 -1.35 -0.34
C SER A 175 21.23 -2.67 -0.40
N HIS A 176 19.95 -2.69 0.00
CA HIS A 176 19.14 -3.92 -0.01
C HIS A 176 18.90 -4.40 -1.44
N LYS A 177 18.97 -5.73 -1.65
CA LYS A 177 19.01 -6.31 -3.01
C LYS A 177 17.70 -6.93 -3.48
N THR A 178 16.73 -7.11 -2.60
CA THR A 178 15.47 -7.81 -2.93
C THR A 178 14.21 -7.05 -2.55
N LEU A 179 14.32 -6.02 -1.70
CA LEU A 179 13.16 -5.28 -1.21
C LEU A 179 12.65 -4.29 -2.27
N HIS A 180 11.58 -4.69 -2.96
CA HIS A 180 10.98 -3.92 -4.06
C HIS A 180 9.86 -2.97 -3.62
N ARG A 181 9.22 -3.27 -2.47
CA ARG A 181 8.03 -2.55 -2.00
C ARG A 181 8.12 -2.26 -0.52
N VAL A 182 7.92 -0.98 -0.14
CA VAL A 182 7.93 -0.55 1.25
C VAL A 182 6.82 0.47 1.51
N ASP A 183 6.09 0.28 2.61
CA ASP A 183 5.15 1.26 3.14
C ASP A 183 5.59 1.75 4.52
N LEU A 184 6.00 3.02 4.62
CA LEU A 184 6.39 3.73 5.85
C LEU A 184 5.37 4.79 6.24
N SER A 185 4.17 4.74 5.70
CA SER A 185 3.15 5.78 5.87
C SER A 185 2.68 5.93 7.32
N ARG A 186 2.33 7.16 7.69
CA ARG A 186 1.72 7.50 8.99
C ARG A 186 2.59 7.18 10.22
N PRO A 187 3.87 7.55 10.22
CA PRO A 187 4.71 7.46 11.42
C PRO A 187 4.32 8.52 12.45
N LEU A 188 4.80 8.36 13.69
CA LEU A 188 4.70 9.36 14.74
C LEU A 188 5.90 10.32 14.70
N LEU A 189 5.85 11.33 13.85
CA LEU A 189 6.89 12.35 13.73
C LEU A 189 6.49 13.58 14.53
N PHE A 190 7.23 13.86 15.60
CA PHE A 190 6.98 15.01 16.50
C PHE A 190 7.76 16.26 16.08
N SER A 191 8.72 16.15 15.17
CA SER A 191 9.48 17.28 14.63
C SER A 191 9.03 17.65 13.23
N HIS A 192 9.15 18.93 12.89
CA HIS A 192 8.94 19.41 11.52
C HIS A 192 10.21 19.26 10.66
N LEU A 193 11.27 18.67 11.19
CA LEU A 193 12.51 18.41 10.47
C LEU A 193 12.30 17.23 9.51
N GLU A 194 12.54 17.47 8.24
CA GLU A 194 12.38 16.48 7.19
C GLU A 194 13.72 15.77 6.87
N GLU A 195 14.52 15.45 7.91
CA GLU A 195 15.81 14.77 7.75
C GLU A 195 15.67 13.45 6.99
N TRP A 196 14.56 12.73 7.21
CA TRP A 196 14.26 11.49 6.51
C TRP A 196 14.24 11.69 4.97
N ALA A 197 13.86 12.88 4.48
CA ALA A 197 13.81 13.15 3.04
C ALA A 197 15.22 13.19 2.42
N VAL A 198 16.22 13.67 3.15
CA VAL A 198 17.64 13.66 2.71
C VAL A 198 18.11 12.21 2.56
N HIS A 199 17.85 11.36 3.57
CA HIS A 199 18.21 9.94 3.50
C HIS A 199 17.44 9.21 2.41
N CYS A 200 16.20 9.60 2.15
CA CYS A 200 15.37 9.05 1.06
C CYS A 200 15.97 9.42 -0.31
N THR A 201 16.46 10.65 -0.47
CA THR A 201 17.21 11.07 -1.67
C THR A 201 18.41 10.17 -1.88
N ASP A 202 19.25 10.01 -0.86
CA ASP A 202 20.46 9.18 -0.93
C ASP A 202 20.13 7.72 -1.27
N MET A 203 19.05 7.19 -0.70
CA MET A 203 18.55 5.86 -0.99
C MET A 203 18.14 5.75 -2.46
N LEU A 204 17.33 6.68 -2.96
CA LEU A 204 16.84 6.66 -4.35
C LEU A 204 17.96 6.78 -5.39
N VAL A 205 19.04 7.52 -5.08
CA VAL A 205 20.21 7.67 -5.98
C VAL A 205 20.95 6.34 -6.15
N VAL A 206 21.02 5.52 -5.10
CA VAL A 206 21.84 4.29 -5.10
C VAL A 206 21.00 3.04 -5.37
N ASN A 207 19.80 2.94 -4.79
CA ASN A 207 18.94 1.79 -4.91
C ASN A 207 18.32 1.69 -6.31
N CYS A 208 18.55 0.59 -7.00
CA CYS A 208 18.08 0.33 -8.36
C CYS A 208 17.00 -0.78 -8.43
N ILE A 209 16.47 -1.22 -7.29
CA ILE A 209 15.48 -2.30 -7.24
C ILE A 209 14.14 -1.87 -6.65
N MET A 210 14.09 -0.77 -5.90
CA MET A 210 12.84 -0.26 -5.32
C MET A 210 11.85 0.09 -6.43
N VAL A 211 10.68 -0.54 -6.41
CA VAL A 211 9.61 -0.35 -7.41
C VAL A 211 8.47 0.48 -6.83
N GLU A 212 8.16 0.30 -5.55
CA GLU A 212 7.01 0.93 -4.91
C GLU A 212 7.39 1.49 -3.54
N LEU A 213 7.12 2.79 -3.32
CA LEU A 213 7.45 3.51 -2.10
C LEU A 213 6.25 4.33 -1.61
N HIS A 214 5.77 4.01 -0.40
CA HIS A 214 4.67 4.74 0.24
C HIS A 214 5.22 5.59 1.38
N LEU A 215 4.97 6.90 1.28
CA LEU A 215 5.38 7.96 2.21
C LEU A 215 4.17 8.86 2.56
N ALA A 216 2.98 8.26 2.68
CA ALA A 216 1.78 9.02 2.99
C ALA A 216 1.81 9.53 4.44
N LYS A 217 1.33 10.76 4.64
CA LYS A 217 1.22 11.37 5.98
C LYS A 217 2.54 11.43 6.77
N MET A 218 3.65 11.67 6.05
CA MET A 218 4.98 11.90 6.63
C MET A 218 5.18 13.33 7.14
N GLY A 219 4.21 14.23 6.89
CA GLY A 219 4.36 15.65 7.17
C GLY A 219 5.20 16.41 6.13
N MET A 220 5.51 15.78 4.99
CA MET A 220 6.32 16.35 3.91
C MET A 220 5.81 17.71 3.45
N THR A 221 6.70 18.70 3.36
CA THR A 221 6.47 20.02 2.78
C THR A 221 7.12 20.12 1.40
N ASP A 222 7.15 21.32 0.85
CA ASP A 222 7.82 21.60 -0.44
C ASP A 222 9.33 21.33 -0.37
N THR A 223 9.95 21.56 0.80
CA THR A 223 11.36 21.23 1.02
C THR A 223 11.62 19.74 0.92
N GLY A 224 10.79 18.92 1.59
CA GLY A 224 10.89 17.45 1.49
C GLY A 224 10.66 16.97 0.07
N MET A 225 9.68 17.55 -0.64
CA MET A 225 9.40 17.22 -2.04
C MET A 225 10.56 17.61 -2.95
N GLN A 226 11.20 18.76 -2.73
CA GLN A 226 12.40 19.16 -3.47
C GLN A 226 13.52 18.14 -3.32
N ARG A 227 13.81 17.71 -2.08
CA ARG A 227 14.81 16.67 -1.81
C ARG A 227 14.47 15.36 -2.50
N LEU A 228 13.22 14.91 -2.37
CA LEU A 228 12.76 13.68 -3.02
C LEU A 228 12.92 13.77 -4.55
N ALA A 229 12.61 14.92 -5.15
CA ALA A 229 12.76 15.16 -6.57
C ALA A 229 14.23 15.06 -7.03
N GLU A 230 15.19 15.49 -6.22
CA GLU A 230 16.63 15.33 -6.50
C GLU A 230 17.00 13.84 -6.67
N GLY A 231 16.52 12.97 -5.77
CA GLY A 231 16.74 11.53 -5.86
C GLY A 231 16.02 10.88 -7.04
N LEU A 232 14.76 11.24 -7.26
CA LEU A 232 13.95 10.74 -8.37
C LEU A 232 14.51 11.09 -9.74
N ARG A 233 15.23 12.19 -9.88
CA ARG A 233 15.88 12.60 -11.14
C ARG A 233 16.90 11.56 -11.61
N LEU A 234 17.58 10.91 -10.69
CA LEU A 234 18.60 9.89 -10.95
C LEU A 234 18.07 8.46 -10.88
N ASN A 235 17.01 8.22 -10.10
CA ASN A 235 16.42 6.90 -9.95
C ASN A 235 15.76 6.40 -11.25
N ARG A 236 15.96 5.12 -11.57
CA ARG A 236 15.42 4.45 -12.76
C ARG A 236 14.71 3.14 -12.42
N SER A 237 14.34 2.93 -11.15
CA SER A 237 13.64 1.71 -10.71
C SER A 237 12.25 1.99 -10.17
N LEU A 238 12.03 3.14 -9.52
CA LEU A 238 10.76 3.46 -8.89
C LEU A 238 9.66 3.67 -9.94
N ARG A 239 8.55 2.96 -9.77
CA ARG A 239 7.36 3.02 -10.65
C ARG A 239 6.15 3.57 -9.94
N TYR A 240 6.03 3.33 -8.64
CA TYR A 240 4.93 3.84 -7.83
C TYR A 240 5.45 4.69 -6.68
N LEU A 241 4.95 5.92 -6.58
CA LEU A 241 5.20 6.85 -5.48
C LEU A 241 3.87 7.29 -4.85
N ASP A 242 3.70 7.00 -3.56
CA ASP A 242 2.58 7.51 -2.75
C ASP A 242 3.08 8.57 -1.77
N VAL A 243 2.66 9.80 -1.98
CA VAL A 243 2.94 10.95 -1.09
C VAL A 243 1.65 11.65 -0.66
N ARG A 244 0.54 10.94 -0.63
CA ARG A 244 -0.76 11.48 -0.22
C ARG A 244 -0.75 11.94 1.25
N CYS A 245 -1.73 12.79 1.59
CA CYS A 245 -1.93 13.30 2.95
C CYS A 245 -0.69 14.02 3.52
N ASN A 246 0.08 14.71 2.68
CA ASN A 246 1.21 15.53 3.08
C ASN A 246 0.85 17.04 3.03
N ARG A 247 1.85 17.90 3.07
CA ARG A 247 1.69 19.37 3.05
C ARG A 247 2.32 20.00 1.81
N VAL A 248 2.42 19.22 0.73
CA VAL A 248 3.03 19.67 -0.52
C VAL A 248 2.11 20.66 -1.22
N THR A 249 2.67 21.80 -1.59
CA THR A 249 1.95 22.87 -2.33
C THR A 249 2.38 22.90 -3.80
N ARG A 250 1.86 23.89 -4.55
CA ARG A 250 2.29 24.14 -5.94
C ARG A 250 3.81 24.22 -6.10
N ASP A 251 4.53 24.79 -5.10
CA ASP A 251 5.98 24.96 -5.19
C ASP A 251 6.73 23.62 -5.13
N GLY A 252 6.31 22.70 -4.26
CA GLY A 252 6.82 21.33 -4.24
C GLY A 252 6.48 20.56 -5.52
N ILE A 253 5.26 20.75 -6.04
CA ILE A 253 4.82 20.09 -7.27
C ILE A 253 5.63 20.58 -8.49
N ARG A 254 6.08 21.84 -8.50
CA ARG A 254 6.97 22.33 -9.55
C ARG A 254 8.25 21.49 -9.65
N TYR A 255 8.88 21.15 -8.53
CA TYR A 255 10.06 20.27 -8.54
C TYR A 255 9.74 18.86 -9.04
N LEU A 256 8.63 18.29 -8.62
CA LEU A 256 8.19 16.98 -9.11
C LEU A 256 7.89 17.02 -10.62
N ALA A 257 7.20 18.05 -11.09
CA ALA A 257 6.87 18.20 -12.51
C ALA A 257 8.13 18.24 -13.40
N GLU A 258 9.19 18.94 -12.97
CA GLU A 258 10.47 18.96 -13.70
C GLU A 258 11.11 17.55 -13.77
N VAL A 259 10.97 16.75 -12.72
CA VAL A 259 11.41 15.33 -12.77
C VAL A 259 10.60 14.54 -13.76
N LEU A 260 9.27 14.66 -13.75
CA LEU A 260 8.37 13.88 -14.60
C LEU A 260 8.60 14.10 -16.09
N LYS A 261 9.08 15.28 -16.49
CA LYS A 261 9.44 15.58 -17.89
C LYS A 261 10.56 14.67 -18.43
N GLN A 262 11.39 14.10 -17.56
CA GLN A 262 12.61 13.36 -17.92
C GLN A 262 12.73 11.97 -17.28
N ASN A 263 11.86 11.63 -16.33
CA ASN A 263 11.90 10.33 -15.66
C ASN A 263 11.09 9.29 -16.44
N PRO A 264 11.73 8.25 -17.01
CA PRO A 264 11.06 7.29 -17.88
C PRO A 264 10.43 6.13 -17.12
N THR A 265 10.49 6.10 -15.78
CA THR A 265 10.12 4.91 -15.00
C THR A 265 8.96 5.14 -14.05
N LEU A 266 8.72 6.36 -13.59
CA LEU A 266 7.65 6.64 -12.64
C LEU A 266 6.29 6.61 -13.37
N GLU A 267 5.46 5.63 -13.05
CA GLU A 267 4.22 5.32 -13.74
C GLU A 267 2.97 5.68 -12.93
N ILE A 268 3.02 5.53 -11.61
CA ILE A 268 1.87 5.73 -10.74
C ILE A 268 2.24 6.73 -9.65
N ILE A 269 1.43 7.78 -9.48
CA ILE A 269 1.67 8.81 -8.47
C ILE A 269 0.39 9.11 -7.71
N ASP A 270 0.43 8.96 -6.38
CA ASP A 270 -0.65 9.40 -5.50
C ASP A 270 -0.26 10.68 -4.75
N LEU A 271 -0.87 11.79 -5.17
CA LEU A 271 -0.71 13.12 -4.58
C LEU A 271 -1.97 13.55 -3.79
N SER A 272 -2.90 12.64 -3.54
CA SER A 272 -4.19 12.92 -2.91
C SER A 272 -4.03 13.65 -1.56
N SER A 273 -4.95 14.56 -1.25
CA SER A 273 -4.99 15.26 0.04
C SER A 273 -3.71 16.04 0.37
N ASN A 274 -3.17 16.75 -0.62
CA ASN A 274 -2.15 17.76 -0.48
C ASN A 274 -2.74 19.17 -0.71
N ARG A 275 -1.92 20.16 -1.08
CA ARG A 275 -2.31 21.55 -1.32
C ARG A 275 -1.80 22.04 -2.68
N ILE A 276 -2.03 21.23 -3.73
CA ILE A 276 -1.47 21.44 -5.08
C ILE A 276 -2.00 22.73 -5.71
N GLU A 277 -3.28 23.03 -5.52
CA GLU A 277 -3.99 24.17 -6.09
C GLU A 277 -3.99 24.18 -7.63
N GLY A 278 -4.55 25.24 -8.24
CA GLY A 278 -4.68 25.34 -9.70
C GLY A 278 -3.32 25.42 -10.41
N GLU A 279 -2.37 26.16 -9.83
CA GLU A 279 -1.05 26.37 -10.43
C GLU A 279 -0.21 25.08 -10.44
N GLY A 280 -0.23 24.31 -9.33
CA GLY A 280 0.44 23.01 -9.30
C GLY A 280 -0.17 22.02 -10.29
N ALA A 281 -1.48 22.05 -10.51
CA ALA A 281 -2.14 21.24 -11.52
C ALA A 281 -1.69 21.62 -12.96
N LYS A 282 -1.43 22.91 -13.23
CA LYS A 282 -0.85 23.34 -14.50
C LYS A 282 0.56 22.79 -14.70
N TYR A 283 1.44 22.84 -13.68
CA TYR A 283 2.79 22.25 -13.76
C TYR A 283 2.72 20.74 -14.07
N LEU A 284 1.82 20.00 -13.41
CA LEU A 284 1.61 18.58 -13.72
C LEU A 284 1.12 18.39 -15.16
N SER A 285 0.19 19.21 -15.63
CA SER A 285 -0.34 19.16 -16.99
C SER A 285 0.74 19.35 -18.04
N GLU A 286 1.62 20.34 -17.84
CA GLU A 286 2.78 20.56 -18.71
C GLU A 286 3.73 19.36 -18.70
N ALA A 287 4.04 18.81 -17.52
CA ALA A 287 4.91 17.63 -17.42
C ALA A 287 4.32 16.40 -18.11
N ILE A 288 3.03 16.16 -17.95
CA ILE A 288 2.32 15.03 -18.57
C ILE A 288 2.37 15.10 -20.11
N THR A 289 2.31 16.30 -20.68
CA THR A 289 2.36 16.47 -22.14
C THR A 289 3.76 16.31 -22.72
N CYS A 290 4.81 16.28 -21.91
CA CYS A 290 6.16 16.06 -22.39
C CYS A 290 6.37 14.61 -22.85
N PRO A 291 7.07 14.37 -23.99
CA PRO A 291 7.31 13.02 -24.51
C PRO A 291 8.07 12.08 -23.56
N GLY A 292 8.85 12.65 -22.62
CA GLY A 292 9.62 11.89 -21.62
C GLY A 292 8.81 11.45 -20.40
N CYS A 293 7.55 11.85 -20.26
CA CYS A 293 6.71 11.51 -19.13
C CYS A 293 6.10 10.11 -19.29
N SER A 294 6.33 9.24 -18.30
CA SER A 294 5.83 7.86 -18.29
C SER A 294 4.63 7.62 -17.38
N VAL A 295 4.06 8.68 -16.79
CA VAL A 295 2.95 8.57 -15.84
C VAL A 295 1.71 8.02 -16.53
N LYS A 296 1.21 6.90 -16.01
CA LYS A 296 0.01 6.18 -16.47
C LYS A 296 -1.19 6.43 -15.56
N GLU A 297 -0.95 6.57 -14.26
CA GLU A 297 -1.98 6.73 -13.24
C GLU A 297 -1.63 7.89 -12.32
N LEU A 298 -2.54 8.85 -12.18
CA LEU A 298 -2.36 10.03 -11.34
C LEU A 298 -3.58 10.26 -10.45
N SER A 299 -3.36 10.36 -9.15
CA SER A 299 -4.38 10.82 -8.22
C SER A 299 -4.03 12.19 -7.65
N VAL A 300 -4.94 13.15 -7.84
CA VAL A 300 -4.88 14.51 -7.29
C VAL A 300 -6.15 14.84 -6.52
N THR A 301 -6.82 13.84 -5.94
CA THR A 301 -8.06 14.02 -5.17
C THR A 301 -7.82 14.94 -3.98
N ARG A 302 -8.80 15.78 -3.63
CA ARG A 302 -8.78 16.64 -2.42
C ARG A 302 -7.53 17.53 -2.32
N ASN A 303 -7.22 18.26 -3.40
CA ASN A 303 -6.03 19.12 -3.49
C ASN A 303 -6.33 20.61 -3.64
N ASN A 304 -7.57 21.02 -3.41
CA ASN A 304 -8.01 22.42 -3.58
C ASN A 304 -7.72 22.97 -5.00
N ILE A 305 -7.74 22.09 -6.01
CA ILE A 305 -7.53 22.48 -7.41
C ILE A 305 -8.78 23.19 -7.91
N LYS A 306 -8.61 24.42 -8.44
CA LYS A 306 -9.68 25.18 -9.06
C LYS A 306 -9.95 24.71 -10.49
N ALA A 307 -11.07 25.17 -11.07
CA ALA A 307 -11.53 24.78 -12.39
C ALA A 307 -10.45 24.89 -13.48
N GLU A 308 -9.70 25.98 -13.50
CA GLU A 308 -8.62 26.18 -14.48
C GLU A 308 -7.56 25.05 -14.45
N GLY A 309 -7.16 24.60 -13.24
CA GLY A 309 -6.20 23.52 -13.08
C GLY A 309 -6.79 22.18 -13.52
N LEU A 310 -8.07 21.91 -13.22
CA LEU A 310 -8.74 20.68 -13.67
C LEU A 310 -8.90 20.67 -15.20
N LEU A 311 -9.23 21.81 -15.83
CA LEU A 311 -9.28 21.93 -17.28
C LEU A 311 -7.91 21.70 -17.92
N ALA A 312 -6.82 22.21 -17.34
CA ALA A 312 -5.47 21.93 -17.81
C ALA A 312 -5.15 20.43 -17.77
N LEU A 313 -5.55 19.72 -16.71
CA LEU A 313 -5.38 18.27 -16.60
C LEU A 313 -6.21 17.50 -17.65
N THR A 314 -7.45 17.92 -17.94
CA THR A 314 -8.27 17.28 -19.00
C THR A 314 -7.66 17.48 -20.38
N GLN A 315 -7.12 18.69 -20.65
CA GLN A 315 -6.41 19.00 -21.90
C GLN A 315 -5.13 18.15 -22.02
N ALA A 316 -4.33 18.06 -20.96
CA ALA A 316 -3.14 17.21 -20.93
C ALA A 316 -3.50 15.74 -21.18
N MET A 317 -4.57 15.24 -20.58
CA MET A 317 -5.05 13.89 -20.82
C MET A 317 -5.50 13.65 -22.27
N THR A 318 -6.09 14.65 -22.91
CA THR A 318 -6.46 14.56 -24.32
C THR A 318 -5.22 14.49 -25.23
N ALA A 319 -4.22 15.31 -24.95
CA ALA A 319 -2.98 15.39 -25.73
C ALA A 319 -2.04 14.19 -25.51
N ASN A 320 -1.92 13.72 -24.28
CA ASN A 320 -1.05 12.61 -23.90
C ASN A 320 -1.84 11.30 -23.89
N LYS A 321 -1.28 10.24 -24.48
CA LYS A 321 -1.91 8.90 -24.52
C LYS A 321 -1.38 7.94 -23.45
N THR A 322 -0.30 8.30 -22.75
CA THR A 322 0.31 7.46 -21.72
C THR A 322 -0.53 7.47 -20.44
N LEU A 323 -1.04 8.66 -20.03
CA LEU A 323 -1.92 8.79 -18.87
C LEU A 323 -3.29 8.16 -19.17
N THR A 324 -3.60 7.06 -18.51
CA THR A 324 -4.84 6.30 -18.69
C THR A 324 -5.81 6.44 -17.53
N HIS A 325 -5.31 6.71 -16.32
CA HIS A 325 -6.12 6.84 -15.10
C HIS A 325 -5.91 8.21 -14.48
N ILE A 326 -7.00 8.87 -14.11
CA ILE A 326 -6.97 10.13 -13.38
C ILE A 326 -8.07 10.17 -12.32
N TYR A 327 -7.68 10.54 -11.09
CA TYR A 327 -8.59 10.66 -9.95
C TYR A 327 -8.57 12.09 -9.44
N VAL A 328 -9.71 12.76 -9.40
CA VAL A 328 -9.83 14.21 -9.21
C VAL A 328 -10.90 14.64 -8.20
N TRP A 329 -11.62 13.68 -7.59
CA TRP A 329 -12.71 14.00 -6.67
C TRP A 329 -12.27 14.89 -5.49
N GLY A 330 -13.21 15.70 -4.98
CA GLY A 330 -12.92 16.59 -3.85
C GLY A 330 -12.17 17.88 -4.22
N ASN A 331 -12.06 18.21 -5.53
CA ASN A 331 -11.58 19.50 -6.03
C ASN A 331 -12.75 20.41 -6.48
N HIS A 332 -12.47 21.66 -6.83
CA HIS A 332 -13.49 22.63 -7.24
C HIS A 332 -13.87 22.43 -8.71
N LYS A 333 -15.10 22.02 -8.94
CA LYS A 333 -15.65 21.75 -10.28
C LYS A 333 -16.70 22.79 -10.61
N ASP A 334 -16.64 23.35 -11.80
CA ASP A 334 -17.67 24.14 -12.45
C ASP A 334 -18.23 23.39 -13.66
N GLU A 335 -19.22 23.95 -14.33
CA GLU A 335 -19.85 23.32 -15.48
C GLU A 335 -18.87 23.05 -16.63
N PRO A 336 -17.94 23.96 -17.02
CA PRO A 336 -16.89 23.66 -17.99
C PRO A 336 -16.05 22.42 -17.66
N VAL A 337 -15.63 22.25 -16.40
CA VAL A 337 -14.92 21.05 -15.95
C VAL A 337 -15.78 19.80 -16.09
N CYS A 338 -17.05 19.89 -15.66
CA CYS A 338 -17.98 18.76 -15.75
C CYS A 338 -18.19 18.32 -17.22
N LYS A 339 -18.32 19.28 -18.15
CA LYS A 339 -18.38 19.02 -19.60
C LYS A 339 -17.11 18.36 -20.12
N ALA A 340 -15.94 18.86 -19.75
CA ALA A 340 -14.66 18.31 -20.19
C ALA A 340 -14.48 16.84 -19.76
N PHE A 341 -14.84 16.49 -18.51
CA PHE A 341 -14.79 15.10 -18.03
C PHE A 341 -15.85 14.22 -18.72
N ARG A 342 -17.08 14.72 -18.93
CA ARG A 342 -18.09 14.01 -19.72
C ARG A 342 -17.55 13.67 -21.13
N ASP A 343 -16.91 14.63 -21.79
CA ASP A 343 -16.39 14.46 -23.15
C ASP A 343 -15.24 13.44 -23.20
N LEU A 344 -14.36 13.41 -22.18
CA LEU A 344 -13.34 12.36 -22.02
C LEU A 344 -13.97 10.97 -21.84
N LEU A 345 -15.01 10.86 -21.03
CA LEU A 345 -15.72 9.60 -20.76
C LEU A 345 -16.49 9.12 -22.01
N SER A 346 -17.25 10.02 -22.67
CA SER A 346 -18.07 9.67 -23.84
C SER A 346 -17.25 9.35 -25.08
N SER A 347 -16.06 9.97 -25.25
CA SER A 347 -15.13 9.63 -26.31
C SER A 347 -14.35 8.33 -26.09
N GLY A 348 -14.46 7.72 -24.90
CA GLY A 348 -13.68 6.54 -24.51
C GLY A 348 -12.19 6.85 -24.21
N ARG A 349 -11.80 8.15 -24.20
CA ARG A 349 -10.44 8.53 -23.83
C ARG A 349 -10.15 8.25 -22.34
N LEU A 350 -11.14 8.39 -21.49
CA LEU A 350 -11.12 8.01 -20.08
C LEU A 350 -12.18 6.94 -19.85
N LEU A 351 -11.77 5.76 -19.36
CA LEU A 351 -12.72 4.69 -19.07
C LEU A 351 -13.36 4.90 -17.68
N PRO A 352 -14.64 4.54 -17.50
CA PRO A 352 -15.33 4.73 -16.22
C PRO A 352 -14.63 4.11 -15.00
N GLN A 353 -13.93 2.99 -15.17
CA GLN A 353 -13.16 2.31 -14.10
C GLN A 353 -11.79 2.95 -13.84
N HIS A 354 -11.36 3.93 -14.65
CA HIS A 354 -10.07 4.60 -14.57
C HIS A 354 -10.15 6.01 -13.95
N THR A 355 -11.30 6.34 -13.34
CA THR A 355 -11.53 7.64 -12.68
C THR A 355 -12.47 7.47 -11.50
N ASP A 356 -12.45 8.45 -10.61
CA ASP A 356 -13.35 8.57 -9.44
C ASP A 356 -14.55 9.49 -9.68
N VAL A 357 -14.82 9.82 -10.95
CA VAL A 357 -15.98 10.66 -11.32
C VAL A 357 -16.83 10.00 -12.40
N SER A 358 -18.15 10.23 -12.30
CA SER A 358 -19.13 9.86 -13.30
C SER A 358 -19.95 11.10 -13.67
N ALA A 359 -20.14 11.35 -14.96
CA ALA A 359 -20.92 12.49 -15.45
C ALA A 359 -22.40 12.13 -15.56
N TYR A 360 -23.26 13.06 -15.15
CA TYR A 360 -24.73 12.98 -15.32
C TYR A 360 -25.30 14.35 -15.70
N GLU A 361 -26.49 14.36 -16.25
CA GLU A 361 -27.17 15.58 -16.72
C GLU A 361 -28.49 15.79 -15.96
N VAL A 362 -28.74 17.02 -15.51
CA VAL A 362 -30.00 17.45 -14.92
C VAL A 362 -30.36 18.81 -15.51
N ASP A 363 -31.56 18.95 -16.07
CA ASP A 363 -32.09 20.18 -16.65
C ASP A 363 -31.13 20.86 -17.65
N GLY A 364 -30.41 20.07 -18.46
CA GLY A 364 -29.47 20.55 -19.46
C GLY A 364 -28.09 20.95 -18.92
N HIS A 365 -27.86 20.81 -17.61
CA HIS A 365 -26.59 21.06 -16.97
C HIS A 365 -25.85 19.75 -16.64
N ILE A 366 -24.53 19.75 -16.83
CA ILE A 366 -23.68 18.59 -16.58
C ILE A 366 -23.06 18.69 -15.17
N TYR A 367 -23.16 17.61 -14.44
CA TYR A 367 -22.59 17.43 -13.10
C TYR A 367 -21.70 16.20 -13.04
N LEU A 368 -20.80 16.15 -12.04
CA LEU A 368 -19.98 14.97 -11.72
C LEU A 368 -20.38 14.42 -10.34
N ALA A 369 -20.63 13.12 -10.29
CA ALA A 369 -20.79 12.35 -9.07
C ALA A 369 -19.49 11.60 -8.72
N GLU A 370 -19.27 11.34 -7.44
CA GLU A 370 -18.19 10.47 -6.98
C GLU A 370 -18.51 9.01 -7.29
N VAL A 371 -17.50 8.28 -7.79
CA VAL A 371 -17.53 6.84 -7.88
C VAL A 371 -16.32 6.25 -7.12
N PHE A 372 -16.53 5.11 -6.46
CA PHE A 372 -15.52 4.51 -5.58
C PHE A 372 -14.42 3.76 -6.37
N ASN A 373 -13.75 4.47 -7.25
CA ASN A 373 -12.52 3.98 -7.89
C ASN A 373 -11.33 4.74 -7.31
N ALA A 374 -10.20 4.05 -7.13
CA ALA A 374 -8.97 4.63 -6.61
C ALA A 374 -7.76 3.92 -7.21
N LEU A 375 -6.59 4.54 -7.09
CA LEU A 375 -5.32 3.91 -7.43
C LEU A 375 -5.20 2.56 -6.70
N ARG A 376 -4.70 1.56 -7.41
CA ARG A 376 -4.34 0.27 -6.81
C ARG A 376 -3.16 0.50 -5.87
N ARG A 377 -3.21 -0.07 -4.67
CA ARG A 377 -2.14 0.10 -3.68
C ARG A 377 -0.83 -0.58 -4.07
N HIS A 378 -0.85 -1.52 -5.01
CA HIS A 378 0.33 -2.30 -5.37
C HIS A 378 0.53 -2.28 -6.87
N TYR A 379 1.76 -1.98 -7.27
CA TYR A 379 2.20 -2.18 -8.63
C TYR A 379 2.22 -3.70 -8.91
N ARG A 380 1.46 -4.16 -9.89
CA ARG A 380 1.44 -5.57 -10.27
C ARG A 380 2.79 -5.94 -10.89
N THR A 381 3.63 -6.64 -10.14
CA THR A 381 4.61 -7.54 -10.74
C THR A 381 3.87 -8.85 -11.06
N ASP A 382 3.87 -9.26 -12.32
CA ASP A 382 3.12 -10.41 -12.87
C ASP A 382 3.55 -11.79 -12.34
N SER A 383 3.89 -11.98 -11.09
CA SER A 383 4.44 -13.24 -10.60
C SER A 383 3.88 -13.80 -9.29
N SER A 384 2.85 -13.23 -8.70
CA SER A 384 2.19 -13.90 -7.57
C SER A 384 0.68 -13.70 -7.60
N GLY A 385 -0.06 -14.78 -7.84
CA GLY A 385 -1.51 -14.83 -7.92
C GLY A 385 -2.25 -14.58 -6.59
N THR A 386 -1.89 -13.54 -5.86
CA THR A 386 -2.67 -13.05 -4.74
C THR A 386 -3.58 -11.94 -5.25
N ASN A 387 -4.80 -12.32 -5.62
CA ASN A 387 -5.89 -11.38 -5.83
C ASN A 387 -6.12 -10.58 -4.55
N ASP A 388 -5.76 -9.31 -4.56
CA ASP A 388 -6.17 -8.37 -3.53
C ASP A 388 -7.70 -8.21 -3.59
N THR A 389 -8.38 -8.93 -2.72
CA THR A 389 -9.83 -8.91 -2.52
C THR A 389 -10.35 -7.56 -1.99
N TYR A 390 -9.48 -6.57 -1.78
CA TYR A 390 -9.89 -5.26 -1.24
C TYR A 390 -10.69 -4.41 -2.24
N ASN A 391 -10.46 -4.55 -3.55
CA ASN A 391 -11.18 -3.79 -4.57
C ASN A 391 -12.32 -4.56 -5.26
N SER A 392 -12.36 -5.89 -5.18
CA SER A 392 -13.44 -6.67 -5.80
C SER A 392 -14.77 -6.63 -5.04
N LEU A 393 -14.74 -6.25 -3.76
CA LEU A 393 -15.93 -6.21 -2.91
C LEU A 393 -16.73 -4.88 -2.98
N LEU A 394 -16.21 -3.85 -3.65
CA LEU A 394 -16.93 -2.60 -3.88
C LEU A 394 -17.69 -2.59 -5.21
N GLY A 395 -17.29 -3.42 -6.19
CA GLY A 395 -17.87 -3.44 -7.54
C GLY A 395 -19.24 -4.11 -7.69
N ASP A 396 -19.65 -4.99 -6.75
CA ASP A 396 -20.87 -5.81 -6.91
C ASP A 396 -22.16 -5.21 -6.30
N ARG A 397 -22.12 -3.99 -5.74
CA ARG A 397 -23.31 -3.40 -5.09
C ARG A 397 -24.13 -2.41 -5.91
N LEU A 398 -23.79 -2.15 -7.18
CA LEU A 398 -24.56 -1.24 -8.02
C LEU A 398 -24.96 -1.88 -9.35
N LYS A 399 -25.69 -2.99 -9.30
CA LYS A 399 -26.62 -3.30 -10.41
C LYS A 399 -27.97 -2.71 -10.01
N PRO A 400 -28.55 -1.79 -10.80
CA PRO A 400 -29.92 -1.36 -10.58
C PRO A 400 -30.82 -2.58 -10.78
N THR A 401 -31.58 -2.94 -9.76
CA THR A 401 -32.70 -3.85 -9.93
C THR A 401 -33.70 -3.14 -10.84
N ALA A 402 -33.82 -3.60 -12.06
CA ALA A 402 -34.96 -3.27 -12.92
C ALA A 402 -36.20 -3.80 -12.20
N SER A 403 -37.00 -2.89 -11.65
CA SER A 403 -38.37 -3.16 -11.24
C SER A 403 -39.26 -2.99 -12.46
N THR A 404 -39.90 -4.06 -12.82
CA THR A 404 -41.08 -4.13 -13.72
C THR A 404 -42.17 -3.20 -13.25
#